data_ab01fcb6a4a15c1569f8bd3639bb926d
#
_entry.id   ab01fcb6a4a15c1569f8bd3639bb926d
#
_cell.length_a   1.000
_cell.length_b   1.000
_cell.length_c   1.000
_cell.angle_alpha   90.00
_cell.angle_beta   90.00
_cell.angle_gamma   90.00
#
_symmetry.space_group_name_H-M   'P 1'
#
loop_
_entity.id
_entity.type
_entity.pdbx_description
1 polymer ?
#
loop_
_entity_poly.entity_id
_entity_poly.type
_entity_poly.pdbx_seq_one_letter_code
_entity_poly.pdbx_strand_id
1 'polypeptide(L)'
;MKDLYLEKNMNPQVAILYATVADTFKRLQKLVEGIDEKELSFKGSENNENNIGQLLQHLAVVDLHWVYRLKGEAIPQALDNIYGPMLNEAGKLPSLRKQTLQQLMQEYEAVQHMFYAECMKLTENDLTREVFYEKGENATIRWGIWHIADHNRYHQAHISQIRKLYRARIHAR
;
A
#
# COMPACT_ATOMS: atom_id res chain seq x y z
N MET A 1 9.27 25.55 -3.62
CA MET A 1 8.48 25.26 -2.41
C MET A 1 7.92 23.85 -2.53
N LYS A 2 7.92 23.05 -1.46
CA LYS A 2 7.26 21.72 -1.46
C LYS A 2 5.84 21.90 -0.95
N ASP A 3 4.87 21.31 -1.65
CA ASP A 3 3.46 21.35 -1.27
C ASP A 3 2.77 20.05 -1.67
N LEU A 4 1.60 19.78 -1.10
CA LEU A 4 0.73 18.69 -1.51
C LEU A 4 -0.14 19.17 -2.68
N TYR A 5 -0.26 18.32 -3.70
CA TYR A 5 -1.16 18.60 -4.81
C TYR A 5 -2.59 18.22 -4.41
N LEU A 6 -3.49 19.21 -4.36
CA LEU A 6 -4.90 19.00 -4.02
C LEU A 6 -5.75 18.91 -5.29
N GLU A 7 -6.56 17.87 -5.39
CA GLU A 7 -7.51 17.67 -6.49
C GLU A 7 -8.65 18.69 -6.41
N LYS A 8 -8.80 19.54 -7.44
CA LYS A 8 -9.74 20.68 -7.43
C LYS A 8 -11.22 20.28 -7.34
N ASN A 9 -11.58 19.12 -7.88
CA ASN A 9 -12.96 18.63 -7.94
C ASN A 9 -13.30 17.66 -6.81
N MET A 10 -12.40 17.47 -5.85
CA MET A 10 -12.58 16.62 -4.67
C MET A 10 -13.00 17.49 -3.49
N ASN A 11 -13.84 16.95 -2.56
CA ASN A 11 -14.13 17.65 -1.32
C ASN A 11 -12.83 18.09 -0.63
N PRO A 12 -12.70 19.32 -0.11
CA PRO A 12 -11.41 19.83 0.39
C PRO A 12 -10.78 18.99 1.50
N GLN A 13 -11.56 18.43 2.42
CA GLN A 13 -11.03 17.57 3.49
C GLN A 13 -10.56 16.22 2.93
N VAL A 14 -11.32 15.65 1.99
CA VAL A 14 -10.94 14.42 1.30
C VAL A 14 -9.69 14.66 0.46
N ALA A 15 -9.60 15.80 -0.24
CA ALA A 15 -8.46 16.15 -1.08
C ALA A 15 -7.14 16.24 -0.29
N ILE A 16 -7.17 16.80 0.93
CA ILE A 16 -5.98 16.84 1.81
C ILE A 16 -5.55 15.42 2.19
N LEU A 17 -6.48 14.58 2.62
CA LEU A 17 -6.19 13.19 2.99
C LEU A 17 -5.70 12.38 1.79
N TYR A 18 -6.38 12.46 0.65
CA TYR A 18 -5.97 11.82 -0.60
C TYR A 18 -4.56 12.26 -1.03
N ALA A 19 -4.26 13.55 -0.96
CA ALA A 19 -2.96 14.08 -1.34
C ALA A 19 -1.81 13.51 -0.50
N THR A 20 -2.05 13.16 0.78
CA THR A 20 -1.05 12.47 1.62
C THR A 20 -0.78 11.06 1.11
N VAL A 21 -1.82 10.32 0.71
CA VAL A 21 -1.69 8.97 0.12
C VAL A 21 -0.96 9.04 -1.21
N ALA A 22 -1.36 9.95 -2.10
CA ALA A 22 -0.75 10.13 -3.42
C ALA A 22 0.75 10.51 -3.33
N ASP A 23 1.13 11.44 -2.42
CA ASP A 23 2.54 11.78 -2.18
C ASP A 23 3.32 10.57 -1.65
N THR A 24 2.71 9.80 -0.75
CA THR A 24 3.33 8.59 -0.18
C THR A 24 3.55 7.52 -1.26
N PHE A 25 2.58 7.29 -2.14
CA PHE A 25 2.73 6.38 -3.28
C PHE A 25 3.82 6.84 -4.26
N LYS A 26 3.86 8.13 -4.59
CA LYS A 26 4.92 8.72 -5.43
C LYS A 26 6.31 8.55 -4.83
N ARG A 27 6.43 8.63 -3.51
CA ARG A 27 7.69 8.34 -2.80
C ARG A 27 8.06 6.86 -2.87
N LEU A 28 7.07 5.97 -2.77
CA LEU A 28 7.29 4.53 -2.92
C LEU A 28 7.82 4.21 -4.32
N GLN A 29 7.22 4.76 -5.38
CA GLN A 29 7.68 4.57 -6.75
C GLN A 29 9.17 4.92 -6.90
N LYS A 30 9.58 6.08 -6.37
CA LYS A 30 11.01 6.49 -6.35
C LYS A 30 11.88 5.60 -5.48
N LEU A 31 11.33 5.14 -4.34
CA LEU A 31 12.08 4.27 -3.43
C LEU A 31 12.40 2.91 -4.07
N VAL A 32 11.53 2.38 -4.91
CA VAL A 32 11.70 1.06 -5.54
C VAL A 32 12.31 1.12 -6.94
N GLU A 33 12.57 2.31 -7.46
CA GLU A 33 13.20 2.51 -8.77
C GLU A 33 14.56 1.83 -8.83
N GLY A 34 14.80 1.07 -9.91
CA GLY A 34 16.05 0.39 -10.18
C GLY A 34 16.30 -0.88 -9.35
N ILE A 35 15.32 -1.38 -8.60
CA ILE A 35 15.41 -2.67 -7.90
C ILE A 35 15.41 -3.80 -8.93
N ASP A 36 16.43 -4.68 -8.86
CA ASP A 36 16.50 -5.91 -9.65
C ASP A 36 15.79 -7.09 -8.93
N GLU A 37 15.64 -8.23 -9.61
CA GLU A 37 14.98 -9.42 -9.06
C GLU A 37 15.66 -9.98 -7.81
N LYS A 38 16.98 -9.84 -7.71
CA LYS A 38 17.75 -10.32 -6.55
C LYS A 38 17.50 -9.44 -5.32
N GLU A 39 17.51 -8.11 -5.52
CA GLU A 39 17.16 -7.16 -4.47
C GLU A 39 15.68 -7.32 -4.07
N LEU A 40 14.77 -7.49 -5.04
CA LEU A 40 13.34 -7.66 -4.81
C LEU A 40 13.03 -8.87 -3.92
N SER A 41 13.75 -9.97 -4.10
CA SER A 41 13.56 -11.23 -3.38
C SER A 41 14.45 -11.40 -2.14
N PHE A 42 15.32 -10.44 -1.84
CA PHE A 42 16.26 -10.54 -0.72
C PHE A 42 15.56 -10.50 0.64
N LYS A 43 15.82 -11.51 1.48
CA LYS A 43 15.18 -11.74 2.79
C LYS A 43 16.12 -11.49 3.99
N GLY A 44 17.05 -10.54 3.85
CA GLY A 44 18.04 -10.31 4.91
C GLY A 44 19.19 -11.33 4.91
N SER A 45 20.11 -11.16 5.87
CA SER A 45 21.29 -12.01 6.01
C SER A 45 20.93 -13.46 6.36
N GLU A 46 19.96 -13.62 7.25
CA GLU A 46 19.50 -14.92 7.77
C GLU A 46 18.41 -15.57 6.90
N ASN A 47 18.04 -14.93 5.79
CA ASN A 47 16.96 -15.39 4.88
C ASN A 47 15.61 -15.64 5.55
N ASN A 48 15.30 -14.91 6.63
CA ASN A 48 14.10 -15.07 7.44
C ASN A 48 13.22 -13.81 7.52
N GLU A 49 13.63 -12.71 6.88
CA GLU A 49 12.87 -11.46 6.83
C GLU A 49 11.88 -11.44 5.66
N ASN A 50 10.93 -10.52 5.72
CA ASN A 50 10.10 -10.23 4.56
C ASN A 50 10.95 -9.54 3.48
N ASN A 51 10.74 -9.89 2.22
CA ASN A 51 11.41 -9.23 1.11
C ASN A 51 10.57 -8.04 0.57
N ILE A 52 11.19 -7.23 -0.29
CA ILE A 52 10.55 -6.03 -0.86
C ILE A 52 9.29 -6.40 -1.65
N GLY A 53 9.31 -7.48 -2.42
CA GLY A 53 8.16 -7.92 -3.21
C GLY A 53 6.96 -8.29 -2.32
N GLN A 54 7.18 -8.99 -1.19
CA GLN A 54 6.13 -9.28 -0.22
C GLN A 54 5.53 -8.01 0.39
N LEU A 55 6.37 -7.01 0.70
CA LEU A 55 5.91 -5.73 1.24
C LEU A 55 5.08 -4.95 0.22
N LEU A 56 5.49 -4.92 -1.05
CA LEU A 56 4.73 -4.26 -2.13
C LEU A 56 3.39 -4.95 -2.36
N GLN A 57 3.36 -6.29 -2.40
CA GLN A 57 2.11 -7.06 -2.50
C GLN A 57 1.19 -6.76 -1.32
N HIS A 58 1.71 -6.75 -0.09
CA HIS A 58 0.95 -6.45 1.11
C HIS A 58 0.34 -5.04 1.09
N LEU A 59 1.12 -4.03 0.71
CA LEU A 59 0.62 -2.66 0.59
C LEU A 59 -0.55 -2.56 -0.40
N ALA A 60 -0.43 -3.19 -1.57
CA ALA A 60 -1.51 -3.19 -2.56
C ALA A 60 -2.78 -3.86 -2.03
N VAL A 61 -2.65 -4.99 -1.31
CA VAL A 61 -3.80 -5.71 -0.70
C VAL A 61 -4.47 -4.88 0.37
N VAL A 62 -3.71 -4.27 1.29
CA VAL A 62 -4.28 -3.44 2.37
C VAL A 62 -5.02 -2.23 1.79
N ASP A 63 -4.43 -1.55 0.81
CA ASP A 63 -5.07 -0.42 0.16
C ASP A 63 -6.33 -0.84 -0.61
N LEU A 64 -6.35 -2.03 -1.25
CA LEU A 64 -7.53 -2.59 -1.90
C LEU A 64 -8.66 -2.84 -0.89
N HIS A 65 -8.36 -3.39 0.29
CA HIS A 65 -9.35 -3.55 1.35
C HIS A 65 -9.96 -2.21 1.78
N TRP A 66 -9.15 -1.15 1.85
CA TRP A 66 -9.65 0.19 2.15
C TRP A 66 -10.52 0.75 1.03
N VAL A 67 -10.18 0.54 -0.23
CA VAL A 67 -11.05 0.90 -1.37
C VAL A 67 -12.45 0.31 -1.19
N TYR A 68 -12.54 -0.98 -0.84
CA TYR A 68 -13.82 -1.64 -0.68
C TYR A 68 -14.55 -1.25 0.61
N ARG A 69 -13.84 -0.89 1.68
CA ARG A 69 -14.45 -0.24 2.86
C ARG A 69 -15.02 1.13 2.53
N LEU A 70 -14.35 1.92 1.70
CA LEU A 70 -14.87 3.21 1.21
C LEU A 70 -16.17 3.02 0.43
N LYS A 71 -16.24 2.01 -0.42
CA LYS A 71 -17.45 1.63 -1.17
C LYS A 71 -18.57 1.12 -0.28
N GLY A 72 -18.27 0.50 0.85
CA GLY A 72 -19.22 -0.27 1.65
C GLY A 72 -19.58 -1.61 1.00
N GLU A 73 -18.68 -2.19 0.23
CA GLU A 73 -18.86 -3.41 -0.56
C GLU A 73 -17.84 -4.48 -0.16
N ALA A 74 -18.14 -5.74 -0.42
CA ALA A 74 -17.18 -6.83 -0.34
C ALA A 74 -16.23 -6.80 -1.56
N ILE A 75 -14.99 -7.24 -1.37
CA ILE A 75 -14.04 -7.40 -2.47
C ILE A 75 -14.55 -8.51 -3.40
N PRO A 76 -14.68 -8.27 -4.71
CA PRO A 76 -15.05 -9.31 -5.66
C PRO A 76 -14.03 -10.44 -5.68
N GLN A 77 -14.50 -11.71 -5.78
CA GLN A 77 -13.64 -12.88 -5.79
C GLN A 77 -12.54 -12.82 -6.85
N ALA A 78 -12.80 -12.21 -8.00
CA ALA A 78 -11.81 -12.04 -9.05
C ALA A 78 -10.60 -11.20 -8.59
N LEU A 79 -10.84 -10.14 -7.83
CA LEU A 79 -9.77 -9.31 -7.27
C LEU A 79 -9.08 -10.01 -6.10
N ASP A 80 -9.85 -10.68 -5.24
CA ASP A 80 -9.29 -11.47 -4.14
C ASP A 80 -8.32 -12.56 -4.67
N ASN A 81 -8.67 -13.21 -5.78
CA ASN A 81 -7.80 -14.17 -6.45
C ASN A 81 -6.52 -13.53 -7.05
N ILE A 82 -6.61 -12.28 -7.53
CA ILE A 82 -5.47 -11.56 -8.10
C ILE A 82 -4.52 -11.08 -6.99
N TYR A 83 -5.05 -10.46 -5.95
CA TYR A 83 -4.24 -9.81 -4.91
C TYR A 83 -3.87 -10.77 -3.76
N GLY A 84 -4.70 -11.77 -3.49
CA GLY A 84 -4.51 -12.73 -2.42
C GLY A 84 -4.81 -12.17 -1.02
N PRO A 85 -4.56 -12.96 0.03
CA PRO A 85 -4.84 -12.54 1.39
C PRO A 85 -3.80 -11.55 1.93
N MET A 86 -4.20 -10.68 2.87
CA MET A 86 -3.29 -9.77 3.58
C MET A 86 -2.23 -10.53 4.38
N LEU A 87 -2.64 -11.60 5.05
CA LEU A 87 -1.77 -12.48 5.85
C LEU A 87 -2.11 -13.93 5.53
N ASN A 88 -1.14 -14.82 5.70
CA ASN A 88 -1.36 -16.26 5.63
C ASN A 88 -1.94 -16.80 6.97
N GLU A 89 -2.24 -18.09 7.04
CA GLU A 89 -2.79 -18.76 8.22
C GLU A 89 -1.91 -18.62 9.48
N ALA A 90 -0.61 -18.43 9.31
CA ALA A 90 0.36 -18.20 10.40
C ALA A 90 0.48 -16.71 10.80
N GLY A 91 -0.35 -15.82 10.27
CA GLY A 91 -0.31 -14.38 10.53
C GLY A 91 0.90 -13.66 9.94
N LYS A 92 1.57 -14.26 8.95
CA LYS A 92 2.74 -13.68 8.25
C LYS A 92 2.36 -13.22 6.85
N LEU A 93 3.18 -12.36 6.26
CA LEU A 93 3.01 -11.98 4.86
C LEU A 93 3.09 -13.24 3.97
N PRO A 94 2.18 -13.39 3.00
CA PRO A 94 2.25 -14.48 2.03
C PRO A 94 3.57 -14.49 1.27
N SER A 95 3.96 -15.65 0.78
CA SER A 95 5.11 -15.74 -0.12
C SER A 95 4.88 -14.91 -1.37
N LEU A 96 5.92 -14.23 -1.84
CA LEU A 96 5.86 -13.49 -3.09
C LEU A 96 5.43 -14.43 -4.23
N ARG A 97 4.41 -14.04 -4.96
CA ARG A 97 4.05 -14.67 -6.23
C ARG A 97 5.20 -14.46 -7.24
N LYS A 98 5.28 -15.30 -8.27
CA LYS A 98 6.26 -15.11 -9.34
C LYS A 98 5.92 -13.87 -10.17
N GLN A 99 6.31 -12.69 -9.67
CA GLN A 99 6.03 -11.41 -10.29
C GLN A 99 7.29 -10.54 -10.32
N THR A 100 7.45 -9.79 -11.39
CA THR A 100 8.47 -8.76 -11.52
C THR A 100 8.08 -7.51 -10.72
N LEU A 101 9.06 -6.65 -10.41
CA LEU A 101 8.79 -5.33 -9.83
C LEU A 101 7.75 -4.54 -10.65
N GLN A 102 7.88 -4.59 -11.99
CA GLN A 102 6.95 -3.88 -12.88
C GLN A 102 5.51 -4.37 -12.70
N GLN A 103 5.27 -5.68 -12.66
CA GLN A 103 3.95 -6.26 -12.44
C GLN A 103 3.36 -5.88 -11.09
N LEU A 104 4.16 -5.96 -10.00
CA LEU A 104 3.74 -5.54 -8.66
C LEU A 104 3.33 -4.07 -8.63
N MET A 105 4.11 -3.20 -9.26
CA MET A 105 3.82 -1.76 -9.30
C MET A 105 2.61 -1.44 -10.17
N GLN A 106 2.38 -2.15 -11.29
CA GLN A 106 1.18 -2.02 -12.12
C GLN A 106 -0.09 -2.44 -11.35
N GLU A 107 -0.05 -3.56 -10.63
CA GLU A 107 -1.16 -3.98 -9.76
C GLU A 107 -1.44 -2.94 -8.68
N TYR A 108 -0.40 -2.42 -8.04
CA TYR A 108 -0.58 -1.42 -7.00
C TYR A 108 -1.11 -0.08 -7.56
N GLU A 109 -0.64 0.34 -8.71
CA GLU A 109 -1.15 1.54 -9.39
C GLU A 109 -2.63 1.41 -9.77
N ALA A 110 -3.08 0.21 -10.17
CA ALA A 110 -4.50 -0.05 -10.41
C ALA A 110 -5.33 0.14 -9.13
N VAL A 111 -4.83 -0.29 -7.96
CA VAL A 111 -5.49 -0.03 -6.67
C VAL A 111 -5.53 1.48 -6.36
N GLN A 112 -4.45 2.21 -6.61
CA GLN A 112 -4.41 3.67 -6.41
C GLN A 112 -5.42 4.41 -7.31
N HIS A 113 -5.62 3.96 -8.54
CA HIS A 113 -6.67 4.49 -9.42
C HIS A 113 -8.08 4.20 -8.89
N MET A 114 -8.33 2.98 -8.36
CA MET A 114 -9.60 2.67 -7.70
C MET A 114 -9.82 3.56 -6.47
N PHE A 115 -8.80 3.75 -5.66
CA PHE A 115 -8.84 4.61 -4.48
C PHE A 115 -9.16 6.07 -4.85
N TYR A 116 -8.49 6.62 -5.87
CA TYR A 116 -8.79 7.94 -6.40
C TYR A 116 -10.26 8.08 -6.80
N ALA A 117 -10.78 7.13 -7.57
CA ALA A 117 -12.15 7.13 -8.05
C ALA A 117 -13.18 7.11 -6.91
N GLU A 118 -12.89 6.42 -5.79
CA GLU A 118 -13.76 6.45 -4.63
C GLU A 118 -13.63 7.77 -3.85
N CYS A 119 -12.42 8.30 -3.65
CA CYS A 119 -12.22 9.59 -2.99
C CYS A 119 -12.95 10.73 -3.73
N MET A 120 -13.05 10.68 -5.05
CA MET A 120 -13.80 11.67 -5.86
C MET A 120 -15.31 11.70 -5.57
N LYS A 121 -15.87 10.63 -5.00
CA LYS A 121 -17.31 10.52 -4.67
C LYS A 121 -17.61 10.94 -3.22
N LEU A 122 -16.58 10.97 -2.35
CA LEU A 122 -16.78 11.22 -0.92
C LEU A 122 -17.11 12.67 -0.64
N THR A 123 -18.06 12.85 0.27
CA THR A 123 -18.40 14.14 0.90
C THR A 123 -17.75 14.24 2.29
N GLU A 124 -17.84 15.41 2.91
CA GLU A 124 -17.38 15.61 4.29
C GLU A 124 -18.12 14.69 5.28
N ASN A 125 -19.43 14.48 5.08
CA ASN A 125 -20.23 13.61 5.93
C ASN A 125 -19.76 12.14 5.85
N ASP A 126 -19.32 11.68 4.68
CA ASP A 126 -18.81 10.32 4.51
C ASP A 126 -17.56 10.06 5.35
N LEU A 127 -16.77 11.10 5.63
CA LEU A 127 -15.53 10.97 6.42
C LEU A 127 -15.80 10.52 7.87
N THR A 128 -17.00 10.71 8.40
CA THR A 128 -17.39 10.27 9.74
C THR A 128 -18.08 8.91 9.76
N ARG A 129 -18.40 8.34 8.58
CA ARG A 129 -19.01 7.02 8.47
C ARG A 129 -18.06 5.95 9.01
N GLU A 130 -18.58 5.10 9.90
CA GLU A 130 -17.86 3.98 10.47
C GLU A 130 -17.92 2.77 9.54
N VAL A 131 -16.81 2.03 9.51
CA VAL A 131 -16.68 0.76 8.80
C VAL A 131 -15.97 -0.24 9.71
N PHE A 132 -16.29 -1.53 9.55
CA PHE A 132 -15.57 -2.60 10.24
C PHE A 132 -14.10 -2.59 9.80
N TYR A 133 -13.20 -2.58 10.78
CA TYR A 133 -11.76 -2.56 10.50
C TYR A 133 -11.11 -3.90 10.81
N GLU A 134 -10.80 -4.18 12.07
CA GLU A 134 -10.15 -5.42 12.51
C GLU A 134 -10.57 -5.79 13.94
N LYS A 135 -10.56 -7.09 14.27
CA LYS A 135 -10.72 -7.61 15.65
C LYS A 135 -11.94 -7.08 16.41
N GLY A 136 -13.01 -6.74 15.69
CA GLY A 136 -14.22 -6.19 16.29
C GLY A 136 -14.18 -4.67 16.52
N GLU A 137 -13.15 -3.99 16.04
CA GLU A 137 -13.05 -2.52 16.07
C GLU A 137 -13.61 -1.90 14.80
N ASN A 138 -14.22 -0.71 14.94
CA ASN A 138 -14.62 0.14 13.83
C ASN A 138 -13.61 1.26 13.64
N ALA A 139 -13.51 1.72 12.39
CA ALA A 139 -12.75 2.91 12.04
C ALA A 139 -13.63 3.85 11.20
N THR A 140 -13.40 5.15 11.28
CA THR A 140 -14.03 6.08 10.36
C THR A 140 -13.33 6.06 9.01
N ILE A 141 -14.03 6.45 7.94
CA ILE A 141 -13.42 6.62 6.62
C ILE A 141 -12.24 7.59 6.67
N ARG A 142 -12.36 8.69 7.46
CA ARG A 142 -11.26 9.64 7.69
C ARG A 142 -10.00 8.96 8.21
N TRP A 143 -10.16 8.15 9.24
CA TRP A 143 -9.05 7.40 9.83
C TRP A 143 -8.46 6.41 8.82
N GLY A 144 -9.32 5.73 8.05
CA GLY A 144 -8.88 4.77 7.05
C GLY A 144 -8.01 5.38 5.94
N ILE A 145 -8.40 6.54 5.42
CA ILE A 145 -7.60 7.25 4.41
C ILE A 145 -6.25 7.70 5.01
N TRP A 146 -6.25 8.23 6.22
CA TRP A 146 -5.02 8.55 6.94
C TRP A 146 -4.16 7.31 7.17
N HIS A 147 -4.78 6.20 7.60
CA HIS A 147 -4.08 4.94 7.87
C HIS A 147 -3.38 4.37 6.63
N ILE A 148 -3.95 4.47 5.44
CA ILE A 148 -3.28 4.10 4.18
C ILE A 148 -1.93 4.81 4.06
N ALA A 149 -1.87 6.12 4.27
CA ALA A 149 -0.63 6.89 4.18
C ALA A 149 0.37 6.49 5.28
N ASP A 150 -0.07 6.32 6.52
CA ASP A 150 0.76 5.95 7.66
C ASP A 150 1.34 4.54 7.50
N HIS A 151 0.50 3.55 7.17
CA HIS A 151 0.89 2.17 6.91
C HIS A 151 1.89 2.06 5.76
N ASN A 152 1.67 2.81 4.68
CA ASN A 152 2.61 2.91 3.59
C ASN A 152 3.97 3.45 4.04
N ARG A 153 3.99 4.52 4.84
CA ARG A 153 5.22 5.11 5.37
C ARG A 153 6.00 4.13 6.26
N TYR A 154 5.29 3.38 7.09
CA TYR A 154 5.88 2.34 7.92
C TYR A 154 6.61 1.29 7.06
N HIS A 155 5.96 0.75 6.03
CA HIS A 155 6.59 -0.25 5.16
C HIS A 155 7.66 0.31 4.22
N GLN A 156 7.58 1.59 3.82
CA GLN A 156 8.66 2.25 3.09
C GLN A 156 9.96 2.31 3.91
N ALA A 157 9.86 2.49 5.24
CA ALA A 157 11.03 2.41 6.10
C ALA A 157 11.66 1.01 6.10
N HIS A 158 10.84 -0.05 6.14
CA HIS A 158 11.31 -1.43 6.01
C HIS A 158 11.97 -1.69 4.64
N ILE A 159 11.34 -1.27 3.55
CA ILE A 159 11.91 -1.38 2.19
C ILE A 159 13.27 -0.67 2.13
N SER A 160 13.35 0.54 2.66
CA SER A 160 14.60 1.31 2.70
C SER A 160 15.71 0.58 3.48
N GLN A 161 15.35 -0.06 4.59
CA GLN A 161 16.29 -0.87 5.39
C GLN A 161 16.77 -2.09 4.62
N ILE A 162 15.87 -2.84 3.99
CA ILE A 162 16.22 -4.02 3.17
C ILE A 162 17.17 -3.62 2.04
N ARG A 163 16.90 -2.52 1.35
CA ARG A 163 17.78 -1.98 0.30
C ARG A 163 19.17 -1.66 0.80
N LYS A 164 19.29 -1.05 1.99
CA LYS A 164 20.61 -0.76 2.62
C LYS A 164 21.37 -2.05 2.92
N LEU A 165 20.71 -3.05 3.50
CA LEU A 165 21.34 -4.35 3.81
C LEU A 165 21.78 -5.07 2.56
N TYR A 166 20.97 -5.08 1.51
CA TYR A 166 21.32 -5.70 0.23
C TYR A 166 22.57 -5.05 -0.40
N ARG A 167 22.61 -3.72 -0.45
CA ARG A 167 23.77 -2.97 -0.98
C ARG A 167 25.05 -3.22 -0.18
N ALA A 168 24.95 -3.21 1.15
CA ALA A 168 26.10 -3.53 2.01
C ALA A 168 26.66 -4.93 1.74
N ARG A 169 25.78 -5.92 1.49
CA ARG A 169 26.19 -7.29 1.15
C ARG A 169 26.94 -7.38 -0.20
N ILE A 170 26.54 -6.55 -1.19
CA ILE A 170 27.21 -6.53 -2.49
C ILE A 170 28.61 -5.93 -2.37
N HIS A 171 28.75 -4.86 -1.59
CA HIS A 171 30.05 -4.18 -1.39
C HIS A 171 31.03 -4.95 -0.50
N ALA A 172 30.55 -5.92 0.28
CA ALA A 172 31.39 -6.79 1.13
C ALA A 172 31.94 -8.03 0.40
N ARG A 173 31.60 -8.22 -0.88
CA ARG A 173 32.06 -9.30 -1.75
C ARG A 173 33.06 -8.80 -2.75
#